data_c4782543d4079d43898e93fe4407600c
#
_entry.id   c4782543d4079d43898e93fe4407600c
#
_cell.length_a   1.000
_cell.length_b   1.000
_cell.length_c   1.000
_cell.angle_alpha   90.00
_cell.angle_beta   90.00
_cell.angle_gamma   90.00
#
_symmetry.space_group_name_H-M   'P 1'
#
loop_
_entity.id
_entity.type
_entity.pdbx_description
1 polymer ?
#
loop_
_entity_poly.entity_id
_entity_poly.type
_entity_poly.pdbx_seq_one_letter_code
_entity_poly.pdbx_strand_id
1 'polypeptide(L)'
;MASYTGTPFNKYKLLDDAYRASGIFETGDALIPHPRETAEKYVRRKNMSYFINYVKPIVDAHINLIFKNEPVRQNTSSTYDLFLNDVDGNGTSLTRFMKKATIRAKLHGVEFIVIDAPIIEQGTIVTKQKFIDDRLYPYLYLVSPSNIEDYVVDKFGRLIYIKYSVENDTIDKDGNKRVISEDWTLTNDFCTRSIDGNTERFENTIGVIPMIPVYGTINNSDDLIPQSDMYAIARTNLALFNACSEWREITRSQAFNLLVYPVGEDDDYEDVDSLNIGTSDLLLYKNGHQQPEWICPS
;
A
#
# COMPACT_ATOMS: atom_id res chain seq x y z
N MET A 1 20.54 -1.17 -26.14
CA MET A 1 19.26 -1.01 -25.43
C MET A 1 19.49 -1.47 -24.01
N ALA A 2 19.59 -0.56 -23.05
CA ALA A 2 19.68 -0.93 -21.64
C ALA A 2 18.31 -1.45 -21.24
N SER A 3 18.21 -2.73 -20.89
CA SER A 3 17.01 -3.32 -20.33
C SER A 3 16.73 -2.65 -19.00
N TYR A 4 15.63 -1.93 -18.90
CA TYR A 4 15.11 -1.40 -17.65
C TYR A 4 14.67 -2.60 -16.78
N THR A 5 15.56 -3.05 -15.90
CA THR A 5 15.25 -4.08 -14.89
C THR A 5 14.69 -3.42 -13.63
N GLY A 6 13.65 -2.60 -13.80
CA GLY A 6 12.85 -2.18 -12.66
C GLY A 6 12.10 -3.40 -12.15
N THR A 7 12.35 -3.79 -10.90
CA THR A 7 11.56 -4.82 -10.22
C THR A 7 10.09 -4.44 -10.37
N PRO A 8 9.23 -5.29 -10.95
CA PRO A 8 7.83 -4.94 -11.11
C PRO A 8 7.25 -4.67 -9.73
N PHE A 9 6.75 -3.45 -9.49
CA PHE A 9 6.11 -3.11 -8.23
C PHE A 9 4.96 -4.10 -7.98
N ASN A 10 4.92 -4.68 -6.79
CA ASN A 10 3.76 -5.42 -6.37
C ASN A 10 2.54 -4.49 -6.46
N LYS A 11 1.52 -4.90 -7.24
CA LYS A 11 0.35 -4.05 -7.54
C LYS A 11 -0.35 -3.55 -6.27
N TYR A 12 -0.44 -4.38 -5.24
CA TYR A 12 -1.10 -4.04 -3.98
C TYR A 12 -0.25 -3.06 -3.17
N LYS A 13 1.06 -3.28 -3.12
CA LYS A 13 1.99 -2.35 -2.46
C LYS A 13 1.95 -0.98 -3.12
N LEU A 14 1.93 -0.90 -4.45
CA LEU A 14 1.79 0.36 -5.18
C LEU A 14 0.50 1.09 -4.80
N LEU A 15 -0.62 0.37 -4.71
CA LEU A 15 -1.91 0.92 -4.34
C LEU A 15 -1.92 1.46 -2.90
N ASP A 16 -1.37 0.69 -1.96
CA ASP A 16 -1.27 1.09 -0.56
C ASP A 16 -0.37 2.32 -0.38
N ASP A 17 0.82 2.32 -1.00
CA ASP A 17 1.77 3.43 -0.93
C ASP A 17 1.18 4.69 -1.58
N ALA A 18 0.49 4.56 -2.72
CA ALA A 18 -0.19 5.68 -3.38
C ALA A 18 -1.33 6.24 -2.53
N TYR A 19 -2.16 5.37 -1.92
CA TYR A 19 -3.25 5.82 -1.05
C TYR A 19 -2.75 6.57 0.18
N ARG A 20 -1.69 6.06 0.82
CA ARG A 20 -1.11 6.63 2.04
C ARG A 20 -0.14 7.79 1.79
N ALA A 21 0.29 8.00 0.54
CA ALA A 21 1.40 8.87 0.17
C ALA A 21 2.68 8.53 0.94
N SER A 22 2.97 7.25 1.08
CA SER A 22 4.07 6.71 1.88
C SER A 22 4.94 5.75 1.06
N GLY A 23 5.85 5.04 1.71
CA GLY A 23 6.69 4.02 1.09
C GLY A 23 7.51 4.57 -0.07
N ILE A 24 7.34 3.99 -1.28
CA ILE A 24 8.14 4.37 -2.46
C ILE A 24 7.97 5.83 -2.90
N PHE A 25 6.85 6.47 -2.58
CA PHE A 25 6.60 7.88 -2.89
C PHE A 25 7.26 8.82 -1.88
N GLU A 26 7.27 8.45 -0.60
CA GLU A 26 7.90 9.19 0.47
C GLU A 26 9.44 9.11 0.38
N THR A 27 9.99 7.93 0.16
CA THR A 27 11.44 7.71 0.00
C THR A 27 11.97 8.18 -1.35
N GLY A 28 11.08 8.42 -2.32
CA GLY A 28 11.45 8.74 -3.70
C GLY A 28 11.96 7.54 -4.51
N ASP A 29 11.82 6.31 -3.99
CA ASP A 29 12.25 5.09 -4.71
C ASP A 29 11.38 4.78 -5.93
N ALA A 30 10.22 5.45 -6.04
CA ALA A 30 9.38 5.43 -7.24
C ALA A 30 9.93 6.26 -8.40
N LEU A 31 10.98 7.08 -8.18
CA LEU A 31 11.60 7.86 -9.24
C LEU A 31 12.56 7.02 -10.07
N ILE A 32 12.46 7.21 -11.37
CA ILE A 32 13.32 6.52 -12.34
C ILE A 32 14.59 7.35 -12.54
N PRO A 33 15.79 6.79 -12.30
CA PRO A 33 17.03 7.51 -12.58
C PRO A 33 17.24 7.69 -14.09
N HIS A 34 17.67 8.88 -14.51
CA HIS A 34 18.04 9.10 -15.90
C HIS A 34 19.42 8.50 -16.19
N PRO A 35 19.67 7.85 -17.35
CA PRO A 35 20.95 7.21 -17.66
C PRO A 35 22.19 8.13 -17.61
N ARG A 36 21.99 9.43 -17.76
CA ARG A 36 23.06 10.45 -17.69
C ARG A 36 23.09 11.20 -16.35
N GLU A 37 22.25 10.81 -15.40
CA GLU A 37 22.18 11.43 -14.07
C GLU A 37 23.23 10.82 -13.14
N THR A 38 24.00 11.65 -12.45
CA THR A 38 24.93 11.18 -11.42
C THR A 38 24.17 10.74 -10.17
N ALA A 39 24.74 9.85 -9.37
CA ALA A 39 24.13 9.38 -8.13
C ALA A 39 23.78 10.55 -7.17
N GLU A 40 24.63 11.56 -7.08
CA GLU A 40 24.42 12.75 -6.24
C GLU A 40 23.21 13.58 -6.73
N LYS A 41 23.11 13.81 -8.04
CA LYS A 41 21.97 14.51 -8.64
C LYS A 41 20.68 13.74 -8.44
N TYR A 42 20.72 12.40 -8.56
CA TYR A 42 19.57 11.56 -8.31
C TYR A 42 19.09 11.64 -6.85
N VAL A 43 20.01 11.55 -5.88
CA VAL A 43 19.67 11.71 -4.44
C VAL A 43 19.07 13.09 -4.16
N ARG A 44 19.65 14.15 -4.74
CA ARG A 44 19.10 15.51 -4.62
C ARG A 44 17.70 15.61 -5.21
N ARG A 45 17.46 15.02 -6.39
CA ARG A 45 16.16 14.99 -7.03
C ARG A 45 15.13 14.23 -6.20
N LYS A 46 15.49 13.08 -5.60
CA LYS A 46 14.65 12.34 -4.65
C LYS A 46 14.22 13.24 -3.47
N ASN A 47 15.18 13.93 -2.84
CA ASN A 47 14.89 14.77 -1.68
C ASN A 47 14.03 16.01 -1.98
N MET A 48 13.99 16.44 -3.25
CA MET A 48 13.18 17.58 -3.68
C MET A 48 11.84 17.20 -4.29
N SER A 49 11.61 15.92 -4.57
CA SER A 49 10.37 15.45 -5.17
C SER A 49 9.26 15.40 -4.14
N TYR A 50 8.03 15.69 -4.58
CA TYR A 50 6.83 15.55 -3.75
C TYR A 50 5.74 14.84 -4.55
N PHE A 51 5.00 13.99 -3.85
CA PHE A 51 3.93 13.21 -4.43
C PHE A 51 2.59 13.94 -4.31
N ILE A 52 1.91 14.13 -5.43
CA ILE A 52 0.54 14.66 -5.46
C ILE A 52 -0.41 13.48 -5.45
N ASN A 53 -1.09 13.25 -4.34
CA ASN A 53 -1.95 12.09 -4.17
C ASN A 53 -3.33 12.30 -4.79
N TYR A 54 -3.64 11.59 -5.86
CA TYR A 54 -4.97 11.53 -6.47
C TYR A 54 -5.76 10.29 -6.07
N VAL A 55 -5.11 9.22 -5.62
CA VAL A 55 -5.77 7.95 -5.25
C VAL A 55 -6.64 8.13 -4.02
N LYS A 56 -6.08 8.72 -2.95
CA LYS A 56 -6.79 8.89 -1.68
C LYS A 56 -8.07 9.71 -1.80
N PRO A 57 -8.09 10.91 -2.40
CA PRO A 57 -9.30 11.71 -2.52
C PRO A 57 -10.42 11.00 -3.29
N ILE A 58 -10.07 10.22 -4.33
CA ILE A 58 -11.05 9.48 -5.12
C ILE A 58 -11.65 8.35 -4.30
N VAL A 59 -10.85 7.56 -3.63
CA VAL A 59 -11.33 6.47 -2.75
C VAL A 59 -12.18 7.04 -1.63
N ASP A 60 -11.68 8.06 -0.92
CA ASP A 60 -12.38 8.65 0.22
C ASP A 60 -13.73 9.28 -0.20
N ALA A 61 -13.81 9.91 -1.37
CA ALA A 61 -15.07 10.45 -1.89
C ALA A 61 -16.14 9.37 -2.07
N HIS A 62 -15.78 8.23 -2.68
CA HIS A 62 -16.72 7.10 -2.84
C HIS A 62 -17.17 6.54 -1.49
N ILE A 63 -16.23 6.33 -0.59
CA ILE A 63 -16.52 5.73 0.73
C ILE A 63 -17.38 6.67 1.58
N ASN A 64 -17.11 7.97 1.56
CA ASN A 64 -17.89 8.94 2.31
C ASN A 64 -19.33 9.06 1.79
N LEU A 65 -19.57 8.81 0.51
CA LEU A 65 -20.93 8.74 -0.04
C LEU A 65 -21.69 7.50 0.49
N ILE A 66 -21.04 6.33 0.53
CA ILE A 66 -21.63 5.09 1.04
C ILE A 66 -21.97 5.21 2.53
N PHE A 67 -21.06 5.75 3.32
CA PHE A 67 -21.20 5.89 4.78
C PHE A 67 -21.69 7.28 5.23
N LYS A 68 -22.36 8.02 4.34
CA LYS A 68 -22.94 9.32 4.66
C LYS A 68 -23.96 9.26 5.79
N ASN A 69 -24.79 8.21 5.76
CA ASN A 69 -25.79 7.95 6.80
C ASN A 69 -25.37 6.72 7.60
N GLU A 70 -25.60 6.73 8.90
CA GLU A 70 -25.37 5.56 9.74
C GLU A 70 -26.36 4.46 9.38
N PRO A 71 -25.88 3.19 9.26
CA PRO A 71 -26.76 2.07 8.99
C PRO A 71 -27.67 1.80 10.20
N VAL A 72 -28.98 1.72 9.95
CA VAL A 72 -29.98 1.38 10.96
C VAL A 72 -30.08 -0.13 11.07
N ARG A 73 -29.93 -0.67 12.28
CA ARG A 73 -30.08 -2.09 12.60
C ARG A 73 -31.24 -2.25 13.58
N GLN A 74 -32.17 -3.14 13.25
CA GLN A 74 -33.37 -3.39 14.06
C GLN A 74 -33.40 -4.84 14.53
N ASN A 75 -34.10 -5.10 15.63
CA ASN A 75 -34.30 -6.44 16.20
C ASN A 75 -33.00 -7.14 16.61
N THR A 76 -32.06 -6.40 17.18
CA THR A 76 -30.80 -6.95 17.69
C THR A 76 -31.02 -7.63 19.05
N SER A 77 -30.27 -8.70 19.30
CA SER A 77 -30.17 -9.30 20.65
C SER A 77 -29.08 -8.60 21.46
N SER A 78 -29.16 -8.68 22.79
CA SER A 78 -28.13 -8.08 23.66
C SER A 78 -26.70 -8.61 23.38
N THR A 79 -26.56 -9.84 22.96
CA THR A 79 -25.27 -10.44 22.57
C THR A 79 -24.78 -9.87 21.25
N TYR A 80 -25.70 -9.66 20.30
CA TYR A 80 -25.36 -9.04 19.02
C TYR A 80 -24.97 -7.58 19.20
N ASP A 81 -25.57 -6.86 20.14
CA ASP A 81 -25.20 -5.48 20.46
C ASP A 81 -23.76 -5.38 21.00
N LEU A 82 -23.29 -6.37 21.76
CA LEU A 82 -21.89 -6.46 22.17
C LEU A 82 -20.96 -6.63 20.97
N PHE A 83 -21.30 -7.53 20.05
CA PHE A 83 -20.55 -7.71 18.82
C PHE A 83 -20.54 -6.45 17.94
N LEU A 84 -21.65 -5.71 17.84
CA LEU A 84 -21.72 -4.45 17.08
C LEU A 84 -20.73 -3.39 17.56
N ASN A 85 -20.46 -3.37 18.86
CA ASN A 85 -19.54 -2.41 19.47
C ASN A 85 -18.07 -2.81 19.41
N ASP A 86 -17.80 -4.12 19.34
CA ASP A 86 -16.45 -4.67 19.25
C ASP A 86 -16.42 -5.92 18.38
N VAL A 87 -16.14 -5.76 17.09
CA VAL A 87 -16.10 -6.87 16.13
C VAL A 87 -14.73 -7.55 16.02
N ASP A 88 -13.65 -6.88 16.44
CA ASP A 88 -12.27 -7.36 16.23
C ASP A 88 -11.47 -7.59 17.53
N GLY A 89 -12.11 -7.39 18.68
CA GLY A 89 -11.44 -7.50 19.98
C GLY A 89 -10.61 -6.27 20.38
N ASN A 90 -10.63 -5.22 19.58
CA ASN A 90 -9.90 -3.98 19.81
C ASN A 90 -10.83 -2.77 20.03
N GLY A 91 -12.11 -3.01 20.29
CA GLY A 91 -13.12 -1.97 20.47
C GLY A 91 -13.55 -1.32 19.15
N THR A 92 -13.37 -1.96 18.01
CA THR A 92 -13.81 -1.44 16.72
C THR A 92 -15.28 -1.78 16.48
N SER A 93 -16.13 -0.77 16.30
CA SER A 93 -17.54 -1.00 15.96
C SER A 93 -17.69 -1.60 14.55
N LEU A 94 -18.77 -2.36 14.32
CA LEU A 94 -19.06 -2.97 13.02
C LEU A 94 -19.08 -1.92 11.89
N THR A 95 -19.65 -0.75 12.12
CA THR A 95 -19.69 0.32 11.11
C THR A 95 -18.30 0.80 10.73
N ARG A 96 -17.40 0.99 11.71
CA ARG A 96 -16.02 1.40 11.47
C ARG A 96 -15.22 0.28 10.76
N PHE A 97 -15.44 -0.96 11.16
CA PHE A 97 -14.83 -2.13 10.52
C PHE A 97 -15.26 -2.24 9.05
N MET A 98 -16.56 -2.15 8.76
CA MET A 98 -17.08 -2.19 7.40
C MET A 98 -16.57 -1.03 6.54
N LYS A 99 -16.45 0.17 7.11
CA LYS A 99 -15.82 1.31 6.42
C LYS A 99 -14.37 0.99 6.03
N LYS A 100 -13.59 0.42 6.95
CA LYS A 100 -12.20 -0.01 6.68
C LYS A 100 -12.16 -1.09 5.60
N ALA A 101 -13.03 -2.11 5.67
CA ALA A 101 -13.13 -3.16 4.67
C ALA A 101 -13.47 -2.60 3.28
N THR A 102 -14.43 -1.67 3.20
CA THR A 102 -14.85 -1.04 1.93
C THR A 102 -13.75 -0.16 1.34
N ILE A 103 -12.97 0.58 2.15
CA ILE A 103 -11.80 1.34 1.69
C ILE A 103 -10.79 0.39 1.03
N ARG A 104 -10.45 -0.71 1.71
CA ARG A 104 -9.50 -1.70 1.20
C ARG A 104 -10.03 -2.40 -0.05
N ALA A 105 -11.30 -2.79 -0.04
CA ALA A 105 -11.95 -3.37 -1.20
C ALA A 105 -11.91 -2.43 -2.41
N LYS A 106 -12.21 -1.14 -2.24
CA LYS A 106 -12.12 -0.14 -3.31
C LYS A 106 -10.70 0.00 -3.83
N LEU A 107 -9.72 -0.04 -2.92
CA LEU A 107 -8.30 0.11 -3.26
C LEU A 107 -7.75 -1.14 -3.97
N HIS A 108 -8.04 -2.33 -3.48
CA HIS A 108 -7.47 -3.59 -4.00
C HIS A 108 -8.33 -4.31 -5.04
N GLY A 109 -9.61 -3.90 -5.20
CA GLY A 109 -10.61 -4.56 -6.03
C GLY A 109 -11.52 -5.49 -5.24
N VAL A 110 -10.98 -6.20 -4.28
CA VAL A 110 -11.66 -7.05 -3.31
C VAL A 110 -10.92 -7.01 -1.98
N GLU A 111 -11.63 -7.19 -0.88
CA GLU A 111 -11.09 -7.46 0.45
C GLU A 111 -11.88 -8.60 1.07
N PHE A 112 -11.24 -9.46 1.82
CA PHE A 112 -11.89 -10.62 2.43
C PHE A 112 -12.14 -10.37 3.91
N ILE A 113 -13.38 -10.58 4.34
CA ILE A 113 -13.75 -10.59 5.77
C ILE A 113 -13.78 -12.03 6.21
N VAL A 114 -12.92 -12.39 7.16
CA VAL A 114 -12.95 -13.70 7.80
C VAL A 114 -13.72 -13.60 9.10
N ILE A 115 -14.59 -14.56 9.33
CA ILE A 115 -15.35 -14.73 10.58
C ILE A 115 -14.71 -15.88 11.33
N ASP A 116 -14.23 -15.62 12.54
CA ASP A 116 -13.61 -16.61 13.38
C ASP A 116 -14.20 -16.57 14.80
N ALA A 117 -13.99 -17.58 15.59
CA ALA A 117 -14.49 -17.68 16.95
C ALA A 117 -13.45 -18.28 17.88
N PRO A 118 -13.39 -17.83 19.16
CA PRO A 118 -12.51 -18.44 20.13
C PRO A 118 -12.82 -19.94 20.30
N ILE A 119 -11.77 -20.75 20.42
CA ILE A 119 -11.88 -22.19 20.68
C ILE A 119 -12.33 -22.39 22.12
N ILE A 120 -13.48 -23.06 22.30
CA ILE A 120 -13.98 -23.45 23.59
C ILE A 120 -13.69 -24.93 23.76
N GLU A 121 -12.98 -25.32 24.84
CA GLU A 121 -12.69 -26.72 25.14
C GLU A 121 -14.00 -27.52 25.35
N GLN A 122 -14.05 -28.71 24.78
CA GLN A 122 -15.21 -29.59 24.92
C GLN A 122 -15.48 -29.91 26.40
N GLY A 123 -16.74 -29.76 26.79
CA GLY A 123 -17.18 -29.99 28.18
C GLY A 123 -17.09 -28.80 29.11
N THR A 124 -16.60 -27.65 28.62
CA THR A 124 -16.56 -26.42 29.43
C THR A 124 -17.99 -25.84 29.54
N ILE A 125 -18.47 -25.67 30.77
CA ILE A 125 -19.75 -24.97 31.03
C ILE A 125 -19.49 -23.46 30.91
N VAL A 126 -20.02 -22.86 29.88
CA VAL A 126 -19.93 -21.41 29.64
C VAL A 126 -21.18 -20.73 30.18
N THR A 127 -21.06 -19.95 31.25
CA THR A 127 -22.14 -19.08 31.71
C THR A 127 -22.25 -17.84 30.83
N LYS A 128 -23.41 -17.18 30.83
CA LYS A 128 -23.60 -15.92 30.06
C LYS A 128 -22.58 -14.86 30.49
N GLN A 129 -22.26 -14.78 31.77
CA GLN A 129 -21.26 -13.84 32.28
C GLN A 129 -19.88 -14.17 31.71
N LYS A 130 -19.43 -15.42 31.83
CA LYS A 130 -18.15 -15.88 31.28
C LYS A 130 -18.06 -15.68 29.77
N PHE A 131 -19.15 -15.91 29.03
CA PHE A 131 -19.22 -15.65 27.59
C PHE A 131 -18.93 -14.19 27.25
N ILE A 132 -19.39 -13.25 28.07
CA ILE A 132 -19.17 -11.82 27.89
C ILE A 132 -17.78 -11.44 28.34
N ASP A 133 -17.37 -11.84 29.57
CA ASP A 133 -16.09 -11.42 30.18
C ASP A 133 -14.88 -11.94 29.42
N ASP A 134 -14.92 -13.19 28.96
CA ASP A 134 -13.86 -13.86 28.20
C ASP A 134 -13.99 -13.61 26.68
N ARG A 135 -14.98 -12.80 26.27
CA ARG A 135 -15.24 -12.47 24.86
C ARG A 135 -15.35 -13.72 23.94
N LEU A 136 -16.13 -14.71 24.36
CA LEU A 136 -16.29 -15.99 23.65
C LEU A 136 -17.29 -15.91 22.46
N TYR A 137 -17.52 -14.73 21.88
CA TYR A 137 -18.31 -14.52 20.69
C TYR A 137 -17.43 -14.32 19.45
N PRO A 138 -17.98 -14.57 18.24
CA PRO A 138 -17.24 -14.46 17.00
C PRO A 138 -16.57 -13.08 16.82
N TYR A 139 -15.47 -13.05 16.09
CA TYR A 139 -14.76 -11.84 15.72
C TYR A 139 -14.45 -11.82 14.23
N LEU A 140 -14.15 -10.62 13.73
CA LEU A 140 -13.86 -10.39 12.32
C LEU A 140 -12.44 -9.89 12.15
N TYR A 141 -11.79 -10.33 11.08
CA TYR A 141 -10.56 -9.72 10.61
C TYR A 141 -10.52 -9.64 9.08
N LEU A 142 -9.63 -8.79 8.56
CA LEU A 142 -9.49 -8.56 7.13
C LEU A 142 -8.28 -9.30 6.59
N VAL A 143 -8.48 -9.96 5.45
CA VAL A 143 -7.40 -10.58 4.67
C VAL A 143 -7.35 -9.91 3.31
N SER A 144 -6.19 -9.36 3.00
CA SER A 144 -5.95 -8.70 1.72
C SER A 144 -5.77 -9.74 0.60
N PRO A 145 -6.17 -9.43 -0.64
CA PRO A 145 -5.92 -10.33 -1.77
C PRO A 145 -4.43 -10.58 -2.03
N SER A 146 -3.53 -9.72 -1.53
CA SER A 146 -2.07 -9.97 -1.56
C SER A 146 -1.63 -11.16 -0.72
N ASN A 147 -2.43 -11.53 0.26
CA ASN A 147 -2.14 -12.60 1.22
C ASN A 147 -2.74 -13.95 0.79
N ILE A 148 -3.56 -13.95 -0.27
CA ILE A 148 -4.14 -15.17 -0.84
C ILE A 148 -3.08 -15.84 -1.71
N GLU A 149 -2.78 -17.11 -1.39
CA GLU A 149 -1.83 -17.93 -2.14
C GLU A 149 -2.52 -18.75 -3.22
N ASP A 150 -3.65 -19.37 -2.89
CA ASP A 150 -4.41 -20.24 -3.77
C ASP A 150 -5.89 -20.30 -3.38
N TYR A 151 -6.77 -20.53 -4.34
CA TYR A 151 -8.20 -20.70 -4.11
C TYR A 151 -8.87 -21.53 -5.19
N VAL A 152 -9.99 -22.16 -4.83
CA VAL A 152 -10.86 -22.89 -5.77
C VAL A 152 -12.30 -22.47 -5.51
N VAL A 153 -13.01 -22.15 -6.58
CA VAL A 153 -14.46 -21.88 -6.57
C VAL A 153 -15.23 -22.97 -7.29
N ASP A 154 -16.46 -23.19 -6.87
CA ASP A 154 -17.38 -24.11 -7.57
C ASP A 154 -17.93 -23.46 -8.86
N LYS A 155 -18.75 -24.24 -9.60
CA LYS A 155 -19.41 -23.76 -10.84
C LYS A 155 -20.39 -22.60 -10.62
N PHE A 156 -20.73 -22.26 -9.37
CA PHE A 156 -21.59 -21.16 -8.98
C PHE A 156 -20.80 -19.97 -8.42
N GLY A 157 -19.47 -20.02 -8.48
CA GLY A 157 -18.58 -18.99 -7.92
C GLY A 157 -18.45 -19.02 -6.40
N ARG A 158 -18.89 -20.10 -5.72
CA ARG A 158 -18.74 -20.24 -4.27
C ARG A 158 -17.36 -20.77 -3.93
N LEU A 159 -16.74 -20.19 -2.91
CA LEU A 159 -15.44 -20.61 -2.42
C LEU A 159 -15.54 -21.99 -1.76
N ILE A 160 -14.76 -22.97 -2.25
CA ILE A 160 -14.69 -24.33 -1.69
C ILE A 160 -13.33 -24.68 -1.10
N TYR A 161 -12.31 -23.89 -1.44
CA TYR A 161 -10.96 -24.00 -0.91
C TYR A 161 -10.29 -22.63 -0.98
N ILE A 162 -9.55 -22.27 0.06
CA ILE A 162 -8.70 -21.09 0.07
C ILE A 162 -7.49 -21.30 0.97
N LYS A 163 -6.32 -20.84 0.49
CA LYS A 163 -5.08 -20.79 1.24
C LYS A 163 -4.58 -19.35 1.30
N TYR A 164 -4.26 -18.88 2.50
CA TYR A 164 -3.72 -17.54 2.73
C TYR A 164 -2.76 -17.53 3.91
N SER A 165 -1.87 -16.52 3.92
CA SER A 165 -0.93 -16.29 5.02
C SER A 165 -1.20 -14.93 5.68
N VAL A 166 -1.03 -14.88 7.00
CA VAL A 166 -1.15 -13.66 7.81
C VAL A 166 0.13 -13.49 8.63
N GLU A 167 0.73 -12.32 8.54
CA GLU A 167 1.88 -11.97 9.36
C GLU A 167 1.43 -11.25 10.64
N ASN A 168 1.84 -11.76 11.79
CA ASN A 168 1.56 -11.18 13.09
C ASN A 168 2.86 -10.80 13.79
N ASP A 169 2.89 -9.57 14.31
CA ASP A 169 3.97 -9.12 15.17
C ASP A 169 3.81 -9.75 16.57
N THR A 170 4.84 -10.38 17.07
CA THR A 170 4.91 -10.92 18.43
C THR A 170 6.22 -10.54 19.10
N ILE A 171 6.31 -10.78 20.40
CA ILE A 171 7.53 -10.57 21.18
C ILE A 171 8.05 -11.94 21.61
N ASP A 172 9.32 -12.24 21.35
CA ASP A 172 9.97 -13.46 21.78
C ASP A 172 10.22 -13.45 23.32
N LYS A 173 10.75 -14.57 23.84
CA LYS A 173 11.03 -14.71 25.28
C LYS A 173 12.11 -13.75 25.78
N ASP A 174 12.92 -13.21 24.87
CA ASP A 174 14.02 -12.28 25.14
C ASP A 174 13.59 -10.80 24.97
N GLY A 175 12.30 -10.55 24.66
CA GLY A 175 11.75 -9.22 24.50
C GLY A 175 11.96 -8.60 23.08
N ASN A 176 12.49 -9.37 22.13
CA ASN A 176 12.69 -8.89 20.77
C ASN A 176 11.43 -9.05 19.93
N LYS A 177 11.18 -8.08 19.05
CA LYS A 177 10.09 -8.16 18.10
C LYS A 177 10.36 -9.27 17.08
N ARG A 178 9.42 -10.18 16.91
CA ARG A 178 9.43 -11.25 15.92
C ARG A 178 8.15 -11.19 15.09
N VAL A 179 8.29 -11.40 13.79
CA VAL A 179 7.15 -11.60 12.88
C VAL A 179 6.90 -13.10 12.77
N ILE A 180 5.68 -13.52 13.05
CA ILE A 180 5.23 -14.91 12.86
C ILE A 180 4.30 -14.93 11.66
N SER A 181 4.57 -15.81 10.69
CA SER A 181 3.65 -16.12 9.60
C SER A 181 2.74 -17.27 10.01
N GLU A 182 1.46 -17.05 9.85
CA GLU A 182 0.43 -18.06 10.05
C GLU A 182 -0.17 -18.41 8.69
N ASP A 183 -0.02 -19.66 8.27
CA ASP A 183 -0.60 -20.18 7.05
C ASP A 183 -1.92 -20.86 7.34
N TRP A 184 -2.97 -20.37 6.72
CA TRP A 184 -4.33 -20.88 6.86
C TRP A 184 -4.79 -21.58 5.59
N THR A 185 -5.41 -22.75 5.76
CA THR A 185 -6.11 -23.44 4.68
C THR A 185 -7.53 -23.71 5.14
N LEU A 186 -8.51 -23.16 4.43
CA LEU A 186 -9.93 -23.34 4.74
C LEU A 186 -10.62 -24.15 3.66
N THR A 187 -11.40 -25.13 4.08
CA THR A 187 -12.30 -25.90 3.23
C THR A 187 -13.70 -25.95 3.86
N ASN A 188 -14.67 -26.53 3.16
CA ASN A 188 -16.01 -26.73 3.72
C ASN A 188 -16.01 -27.70 4.92
N ASP A 189 -15.05 -28.62 4.96
CA ASP A 189 -15.03 -29.70 5.97
C ASP A 189 -14.06 -29.42 7.11
N PHE A 190 -12.95 -28.69 6.84
CA PHE A 190 -11.92 -28.43 7.85
C PHE A 190 -11.20 -27.12 7.63
N CYS A 191 -10.62 -26.61 8.70
CA CYS A 191 -9.68 -25.48 8.72
C CYS A 191 -8.32 -26.00 9.24
N THR A 192 -7.24 -25.59 8.59
CA THR A 192 -5.88 -25.92 9.03
C THR A 192 -5.11 -24.64 9.28
N ARG A 193 -4.42 -24.57 10.41
CA ARG A 193 -3.53 -23.47 10.77
C ARG A 193 -2.12 -24.04 10.93
N SER A 194 -1.15 -23.42 10.29
CA SER A 194 0.27 -23.78 10.41
C SER A 194 1.07 -22.58 10.90
N ILE A 195 1.83 -22.77 11.97
CA ILE A 195 2.72 -21.76 12.58
C ILE A 195 4.08 -22.42 12.81
N ASP A 196 5.16 -21.84 12.28
CA ASP A 196 6.53 -22.34 12.44
C ASP A 196 6.66 -23.85 12.15
N GLY A 197 5.89 -24.38 11.19
CA GLY A 197 5.90 -25.81 10.82
C GLY A 197 4.98 -26.71 11.67
N ASN A 198 4.41 -26.20 12.76
CA ASN A 198 3.40 -26.92 13.53
C ASN A 198 2.02 -26.69 12.89
N THR A 199 1.36 -27.77 12.52
CA THR A 199 0.06 -27.73 11.87
C THR A 199 -1.03 -28.25 12.79
N GLU A 200 -2.03 -27.43 13.01
CA GLU A 200 -3.26 -27.76 13.75
C GLU A 200 -4.41 -27.88 12.75
N ARG A 201 -5.31 -28.84 12.98
CA ARG A 201 -6.48 -29.04 12.13
C ARG A 201 -7.74 -29.02 12.98
N PHE A 202 -8.71 -28.24 12.53
CA PHE A 202 -10.00 -28.05 13.15
C PHE A 202 -11.12 -28.49 12.20
N GLU A 203 -12.15 -29.12 12.70
CA GLU A 203 -13.34 -29.42 11.92
C GLU A 203 -14.16 -28.16 11.65
N ASN A 204 -14.57 -27.96 10.42
CA ASN A 204 -15.45 -26.84 10.06
C ASN A 204 -16.90 -27.27 10.24
N THR A 205 -17.45 -27.02 11.42
CA THR A 205 -18.84 -27.39 11.77
C THR A 205 -19.90 -26.55 11.08
N ILE A 206 -19.53 -25.45 10.42
CA ILE A 206 -20.45 -24.56 9.70
C ILE A 206 -20.77 -25.14 8.31
N GLY A 207 -19.89 -25.97 7.72
CA GLY A 207 -20.04 -26.55 6.41
C GLY A 207 -19.85 -25.58 5.23
N VAL A 208 -19.42 -24.37 5.52
CA VAL A 208 -19.04 -23.36 4.51
C VAL A 208 -17.76 -22.64 4.97
N ILE A 209 -16.98 -22.13 4.02
CA ILE A 209 -15.78 -21.34 4.36
C ILE A 209 -16.24 -20.02 4.98
N PRO A 210 -15.82 -19.68 6.23
CA PRO A 210 -16.23 -18.48 6.93
C PRO A 210 -15.48 -17.24 6.44
N MET A 211 -15.39 -17.05 5.13
CA MET A 211 -14.72 -15.95 4.46
C MET A 211 -15.64 -15.35 3.39
N ILE A 212 -15.84 -14.04 3.47
CA ILE A 212 -16.77 -13.30 2.61
C ILE A 212 -15.97 -12.28 1.80
N PRO A 213 -15.99 -12.35 0.44
CA PRO A 213 -15.40 -11.32 -0.39
C PRO A 213 -16.28 -10.06 -0.40
N VAL A 214 -15.65 -8.91 -0.19
CA VAL A 214 -16.25 -7.58 -0.35
C VAL A 214 -15.63 -6.95 -1.58
N TYR A 215 -16.43 -6.76 -2.62
CA TYR A 215 -15.96 -6.18 -3.87
C TYR A 215 -16.05 -4.66 -3.86
N GLY A 216 -14.96 -4.01 -4.23
CA GLY A 216 -14.85 -2.54 -4.36
C GLY A 216 -14.91 -2.04 -5.79
N THR A 217 -14.94 -2.95 -6.75
CA THR A 217 -15.07 -2.68 -8.18
C THR A 217 -16.21 -3.53 -8.78
N ILE A 218 -16.68 -3.12 -9.95
CA ILE A 218 -17.64 -3.96 -10.70
C ILE A 218 -16.87 -5.17 -11.21
N ASN A 219 -17.20 -6.35 -10.69
CA ASN A 219 -16.62 -7.60 -11.14
C ASN A 219 -17.37 -8.09 -12.39
N ASN A 220 -16.81 -7.80 -13.58
CA ASN A 220 -17.33 -8.29 -14.86
C ASN A 220 -16.68 -9.62 -15.28
N SER A 221 -15.64 -10.07 -14.57
CA SER A 221 -15.06 -11.40 -14.68
C SER A 221 -15.59 -12.25 -13.53
N ASP A 222 -15.73 -13.55 -13.75
CA ASP A 222 -16.11 -14.48 -12.69
C ASP A 222 -14.95 -14.79 -11.73
N ASP A 223 -13.90 -13.97 -11.75
CA ASP A 223 -12.71 -14.12 -10.91
C ASP A 223 -13.02 -13.72 -9.47
N LEU A 224 -12.56 -14.51 -8.52
CA LEU A 224 -12.65 -14.18 -7.10
C LEU A 224 -11.84 -12.92 -6.74
N ILE A 225 -10.75 -12.67 -7.45
CA ILE A 225 -9.85 -11.54 -7.22
C ILE A 225 -9.78 -10.65 -8.47
N PRO A 226 -10.76 -9.76 -8.67
CA PRO A 226 -10.77 -8.84 -9.80
C PRO A 226 -9.67 -7.79 -9.65
N GLN A 227 -9.25 -7.24 -10.78
CA GLN A 227 -8.34 -6.10 -10.75
C GLN A 227 -9.06 -4.83 -10.33
N SER A 228 -8.44 -4.08 -9.40
CA SER A 228 -8.95 -2.78 -8.97
C SER A 228 -8.94 -1.75 -10.11
N ASP A 229 -10.01 -0.97 -10.22
CA ASP A 229 -10.08 0.22 -11.06
C ASP A 229 -9.13 1.34 -10.58
N MET A 230 -8.74 1.33 -9.29
CA MET A 230 -7.74 2.24 -8.73
C MET A 230 -6.32 1.96 -9.24
N TYR A 231 -6.05 0.76 -9.77
CA TYR A 231 -4.72 0.42 -10.25
C TYR A 231 -4.27 1.28 -11.44
N ALA A 232 -5.17 1.56 -12.38
CA ALA A 232 -4.87 2.46 -13.50
C ALA A 232 -4.56 3.89 -13.00
N ILE A 233 -5.31 4.37 -12.01
CA ILE A 233 -5.11 5.67 -11.39
C ILE A 233 -3.77 5.73 -10.66
N ALA A 234 -3.42 4.70 -9.87
CA ALA A 234 -2.14 4.62 -9.18
C ALA A 234 -0.95 4.59 -10.14
N ARG A 235 -1.07 3.87 -11.28
CA ARG A 235 -0.08 3.86 -12.35
C ARG A 235 0.09 5.23 -13.00
N THR A 236 -1.01 5.92 -13.28
CA THR A 236 -0.98 7.30 -13.82
C THR A 236 -0.37 8.26 -12.80
N ASN A 237 -0.70 8.10 -11.53
CA ASN A 237 -0.14 8.90 -10.44
C ASN A 237 1.37 8.70 -10.28
N LEU A 238 1.86 7.45 -10.47
CA LEU A 238 3.29 7.15 -10.51
C LEU A 238 3.98 7.83 -11.70
N ALA A 239 3.38 7.79 -12.89
CA ALA A 239 3.91 8.47 -14.06
C ALA A 239 3.95 9.99 -13.86
N LEU A 240 2.90 10.57 -13.28
CA LEU A 240 2.85 11.99 -12.93
C LEU A 240 3.94 12.38 -11.92
N PHE A 241 4.19 11.55 -10.90
CA PHE A 241 5.25 11.79 -9.93
C PHE A 241 6.63 11.90 -10.59
N ASN A 242 6.93 11.00 -11.53
CA ASN A 242 8.17 11.06 -12.32
C ASN A 242 8.22 12.32 -13.20
N ALA A 243 7.16 12.60 -13.95
CA ALA A 243 7.09 13.77 -14.84
C ALA A 243 7.21 15.10 -14.05
N CYS A 244 6.57 15.22 -12.90
CA CYS A 244 6.70 16.39 -12.04
C CYS A 244 8.13 16.56 -11.49
N SER A 245 8.80 15.46 -11.17
CA SER A 245 10.19 15.48 -10.71
C SER A 245 11.14 15.96 -11.80
N GLU A 246 10.99 15.46 -13.03
CA GLU A 246 11.78 15.88 -14.20
C GLU A 246 11.50 17.34 -14.58
N TRP A 247 10.24 17.73 -14.63
CA TRP A 247 9.85 19.11 -14.91
C TRP A 247 10.43 20.09 -13.89
N ARG A 248 10.43 19.73 -12.64
CA ARG A 248 11.00 20.54 -11.56
C ARG A 248 12.51 20.72 -11.70
N GLU A 249 13.23 19.67 -12.14
CA GLU A 249 14.68 19.76 -12.40
C GLU A 249 14.97 20.65 -13.62
N ILE A 250 14.16 20.52 -14.70
CA ILE A 250 14.27 21.40 -15.87
C ILE A 250 14.01 22.86 -15.50
N THR A 251 12.92 23.12 -14.78
CA THR A 251 12.55 24.47 -14.35
C THR A 251 13.66 25.08 -13.49
N ARG A 252 14.23 24.31 -12.58
CA ARG A 252 15.31 24.76 -11.72
C ARG A 252 16.59 25.07 -12.49
N SER A 253 16.97 24.23 -13.44
CA SER A 253 18.15 24.44 -14.28
C SER A 253 17.99 25.68 -15.17
N GLN A 254 16.77 26.00 -15.58
CA GLN A 254 16.49 27.19 -16.40
C GLN A 254 16.25 28.46 -15.57
N ALA A 255 15.75 28.33 -14.34
CA ALA A 255 15.49 29.47 -13.46
C ALA A 255 16.77 30.13 -12.92
N PHE A 256 17.85 29.36 -12.84
CA PHE A 256 19.15 29.84 -12.42
C PHE A 256 20.10 29.93 -13.62
N ASN A 257 20.19 31.12 -14.20
CA ASN A 257 21.07 31.36 -15.33
C ASN A 257 22.53 31.15 -14.92
N LEU A 258 23.27 30.42 -15.74
CA LEU A 258 24.70 30.27 -15.60
C LEU A 258 25.38 31.48 -16.27
N LEU A 259 26.17 32.26 -15.54
CA LEU A 259 27.00 33.31 -16.11
C LEU A 259 28.20 32.68 -16.77
N VAL A 260 28.38 32.94 -18.03
CA VAL A 260 29.57 32.51 -18.80
C VAL A 260 30.47 33.71 -19.04
N TYR A 261 31.74 33.64 -18.61
CA TYR A 261 32.65 34.72 -18.70
C TYR A 261 33.96 34.31 -19.40
N PRO A 262 34.42 35.04 -20.42
CA PRO A 262 35.69 34.77 -21.08
C PRO A 262 36.83 35.29 -20.22
N VAL A 263 37.86 34.48 -20.01
CA VAL A 263 39.06 34.83 -19.24
C VAL A 263 40.24 35.03 -20.20
N GLY A 264 40.97 36.14 -20.06
CA GLY A 264 42.18 36.41 -20.82
C GLY A 264 43.36 35.50 -20.41
N GLU A 265 44.41 35.46 -21.20
CA GLU A 265 45.61 34.67 -20.88
C GLU A 265 46.37 35.23 -19.67
N ASP A 266 46.20 36.52 -19.38
CA ASP A 266 46.87 37.25 -18.31
C ASP A 266 45.97 37.48 -17.07
N ASP A 267 44.74 37.00 -17.05
CA ASP A 267 43.83 37.18 -15.91
C ASP A 267 44.17 36.19 -14.78
N ASP A 268 44.43 36.70 -13.58
CA ASP A 268 44.66 35.90 -12.39
C ASP A 268 43.32 35.20 -12.00
N TYR A 269 43.29 33.87 -12.00
CA TYR A 269 42.14 33.07 -11.65
C TYR A 269 41.59 33.30 -10.23
N GLU A 270 42.45 33.84 -9.32
CA GLU A 270 42.09 34.14 -7.93
C GLU A 270 41.06 35.30 -7.82
N ASP A 271 41.07 36.24 -8.73
CA ASP A 271 40.14 37.37 -8.74
C ASP A 271 38.73 37.00 -9.23
N VAL A 272 38.61 35.92 -9.99
CA VAL A 272 37.32 35.47 -10.58
C VAL A 272 36.53 34.62 -9.60
N ASP A 273 37.20 33.89 -8.71
CA ASP A 273 36.54 33.12 -7.63
C ASP A 273 35.82 34.04 -6.62
N SER A 274 36.20 35.34 -6.58
CA SER A 274 35.52 36.31 -5.71
C SER A 274 34.21 36.87 -6.26
N LEU A 275 33.87 36.61 -7.52
CA LEU A 275 32.59 37.00 -8.13
C LEU A 275 31.48 36.07 -7.69
N ASN A 276 31.08 36.20 -6.44
CA ASN A 276 29.92 35.55 -5.88
C ASN A 276 28.63 36.17 -6.45
N ILE A 277 28.30 35.90 -7.71
CA ILE A 277 27.11 36.40 -8.37
C ILE A 277 25.98 35.36 -8.18
N GLY A 278 25.31 35.46 -7.05
CA GLY A 278 24.11 34.71 -6.74
C GLY A 278 24.33 33.23 -6.41
N THR A 279 23.30 32.41 -6.54
CA THR A 279 23.30 30.96 -6.27
C THR A 279 23.81 30.13 -7.46
N SER A 280 24.46 30.74 -8.46
CA SER A 280 24.84 30.12 -9.73
C SER A 280 26.35 29.99 -9.82
N ASP A 281 26.78 28.85 -10.30
CA ASP A 281 28.18 28.60 -10.63
C ASP A 281 28.58 29.47 -11.83
N LEU A 282 29.80 29.99 -11.82
CA LEU A 282 30.37 30.74 -12.92
C LEU A 282 31.14 29.78 -13.85
N LEU A 283 30.79 29.78 -15.13
CA LEU A 283 31.54 29.01 -16.12
C LEU A 283 32.54 29.89 -16.84
N LEU A 284 33.83 29.62 -16.61
CA LEU A 284 34.94 30.31 -17.23
C LEU A 284 35.37 29.61 -18.53
N TYR A 285 35.63 30.35 -19.60
CA TYR A 285 36.22 29.80 -20.81
C TYR A 285 37.30 30.74 -21.35
N LYS A 286 38.32 30.18 -22.02
CA LYS A 286 39.44 30.97 -22.55
C LYS A 286 39.01 31.89 -23.67
N ASN A 287 39.43 33.14 -23.60
CA ASN A 287 39.20 34.13 -24.66
C ASN A 287 39.79 33.62 -25.98
N GLY A 288 39.05 33.80 -27.08
CA GLY A 288 39.41 33.26 -28.39
C GLY A 288 38.92 31.81 -28.66
N HIS A 289 38.39 31.10 -27.67
CA HIS A 289 37.70 29.84 -27.87
C HIS A 289 36.22 30.06 -28.06
N GLN A 290 35.56 29.07 -28.69
CA GLN A 290 34.11 29.11 -28.90
C GLN A 290 33.37 29.05 -27.59
N GLN A 291 32.37 29.89 -27.37
CA GLN A 291 31.52 29.88 -26.19
C GLN A 291 30.87 28.50 -26.03
N PRO A 292 30.84 27.95 -24.81
CA PRO A 292 30.12 26.70 -24.57
C PRO A 292 28.64 26.82 -24.93
N GLU A 293 28.14 25.91 -25.75
CA GLU A 293 26.75 25.85 -26.17
C GLU A 293 26.09 24.54 -25.73
N TRP A 294 24.79 24.60 -25.42
CA TRP A 294 24.01 23.41 -25.19
C TRP A 294 23.68 22.73 -26.52
N ILE A 295 24.14 21.50 -26.71
CA ILE A 295 23.74 20.68 -27.84
C ILE A 295 22.44 19.98 -27.43
N CYS A 296 21.31 20.48 -27.91
CA CYS A 296 20.04 19.79 -27.82
C CYS A 296 20.05 18.61 -28.80
N PRO A 297 19.71 17.38 -28.39
CA PRO A 297 19.47 16.31 -29.33
C PRO A 297 18.28 16.69 -30.21
N SER A 298 18.46 16.57 -31.53
CA SER A 298 17.44 16.80 -32.57
C SER A 298 16.34 15.76 -32.50
#